data_e8c3f280de2f4db4b67491ca2df70c99
#
_entry.id   e8c3f280de2f4db4b67491ca2df70c99
#
_cell.length_a   1.000
_cell.length_b   1.000
_cell.length_c   1.000
_cell.angle_alpha   90.00
_cell.angle_beta   90.00
_cell.angle_gamma   90.00
#
_symmetry.space_group_name_H-M   'P 1'
#
loop_
_entity.id
_entity.type
_entity.pdbx_description
1 polymer ?
#
loop_
_entity_poly.entity_id
_entity_poly.type
_entity_poly.pdbx_seq_one_letter_code
_entity_poly.pdbx_strand_id
1 'polypeptide(L)'
;MSSKNETTGSNRSKSSNEIFIGKKPLMTYVTATLVQLANEPSVVIKARGKSIPRAVDVAQIIVKRMDTLGYKVASVKLGSEAVKSQDGNTRNVSTIEVAVSRNST
;
A
#
# COMPACT_ATOMS: atom_id res chain seq x y z
N MET A 1 -12.24 -5.12 26.28
CA MET A 1 -12.14 -5.11 25.97
C MET A 1 -12.01 -4.63 25.64
N SER A 2 -11.67 -4.51 25.61
CA SER A 2 -11.51 -4.14 25.16
C SER A 2 -11.08 -3.74 24.86
N SER A 3 -10.82 -3.82 25.08
CA SER A 3 -10.47 -3.55 24.64
C SER A 3 -10.04 -3.36 24.24
N LYS A 4 -9.81 -3.49 24.42
CA LYS A 4 -9.46 -3.56 23.88
C LYS A 4 -9.28 -3.15 23.34
N ASN A 5 -9.18 -3.24 23.42
CA ASN A 5 -9.11 -3.06 22.74
C ASN A 5 -8.87 -2.55 22.42
N GLU A 6 -8.88 -2.54 22.69
CA GLU A 6 -8.72 -2.32 22.32
C GLU A 6 -8.25 -1.68 22.09
N THR A 7 -7.93 -1.60 22.24
CA THR A 7 -7.56 -1.18 21.89
C THR A 7 -7.21 -0.84 21.27
N THR A 8 -6.56 -0.56 21.63
CA THR A 8 -6.29 -0.31 20.69
C THR A 8 -6.78 0.16 19.36
N GLY A 9 -7.42 0.58 19.02
CA GLY A 9 -8.22 0.74 17.82
C GLY A 9 -7.73 1.74 16.84
N SER A 10 -7.23 2.85 17.27
CA SER A 10 -6.79 3.91 16.36
C SER A 10 -5.66 3.46 15.43
N ASN A 11 -4.79 2.63 15.92
CA ASN A 11 -3.68 2.15 15.08
C ASN A 11 -4.18 1.21 14.00
N ARG A 12 -5.20 0.47 14.30
CA ARG A 12 -5.75 -0.44 13.33
C ARG A 12 -6.38 0.27 12.16
N SER A 13 -7.02 1.42 12.38
CA SER A 13 -7.65 2.12 11.28
C SER A 13 -6.61 2.63 10.28
N LYS A 14 -5.42 2.97 10.74
CA LYS A 14 -4.35 3.37 9.84
C LYS A 14 -3.86 2.20 9.01
N SER A 15 -3.64 1.06 9.63
CA SER A 15 -3.09 -0.07 8.90
C SER A 15 -4.11 -0.73 8.00
N SER A 16 -5.40 -0.50 8.21
CA SER A 16 -6.42 -1.14 7.40
C SER A 16 -6.45 -0.63 5.97
N ASN A 17 -5.88 0.54 5.70
CA ASN A 17 -5.86 1.06 4.33
C ASN A 17 -4.48 1.05 3.71
N GLU A 18 -3.57 0.23 4.22
CA GLU A 18 -2.23 0.11 3.66
C GLU A 18 -1.99 -1.31 3.18
N ILE A 19 -1.38 -1.42 2.01
CA ILE A 19 -1.01 -2.72 1.43
C ILE A 19 0.49 -2.70 1.24
N PHE A 20 1.19 -3.62 1.92
CA PHE A 20 2.64 -3.75 1.82
C PHE A 20 2.99 -4.82 0.82
N ILE A 21 3.70 -4.45 -0.22
CA ILE A 21 4.07 -5.37 -1.30
C ILE A 21 5.32 -6.13 -0.92
N GLY A 22 5.24 -7.44 -1.05
CA GLY A 22 6.36 -8.32 -0.79
C GLY A 22 6.51 -9.36 -1.89
N LYS A 23 6.71 -10.61 -1.51
CA LYS A 23 7.08 -11.66 -2.45
C LYS A 23 5.95 -12.58 -2.88
N LYS A 24 4.76 -12.35 -2.37
CA LYS A 24 3.61 -13.18 -2.77
C LYS A 24 3.26 -12.92 -4.24
N PRO A 25 2.48 -13.81 -4.86
CA PRO A 25 2.04 -13.57 -6.24
C PRO A 25 1.34 -12.23 -6.36
N LEU A 26 1.55 -11.58 -7.49
CA LEU A 26 1.08 -10.22 -7.70
C LEU A 26 -0.43 -10.09 -7.48
N MET A 27 -1.20 -11.06 -7.96
CA MET A 27 -2.65 -10.99 -7.84
C MET A 27 -3.14 -11.10 -6.40
N THR A 28 -2.33 -11.65 -5.50
CA THR A 28 -2.66 -11.65 -4.09
C THR A 28 -2.81 -10.22 -3.57
N TYR A 29 -1.89 -9.35 -3.97
CA TYR A 29 -1.93 -7.95 -3.54
C TYR A 29 -3.04 -7.19 -4.26
N VAL A 30 -3.30 -7.51 -5.52
CA VAL A 30 -4.42 -6.90 -6.24
C VAL A 30 -5.73 -7.20 -5.53
N THR A 31 -5.96 -8.47 -5.19
CA THR A 31 -7.18 -8.87 -4.50
C THR A 31 -7.29 -8.18 -3.14
N ALA A 32 -6.20 -8.15 -2.37
CA ALA A 32 -6.20 -7.49 -1.07
C ALA A 32 -6.56 -6.00 -1.22
N THR A 33 -6.01 -5.35 -2.24
CA THR A 33 -6.29 -3.95 -2.48
C THR A 33 -7.76 -3.72 -2.82
N LEU A 34 -8.32 -4.59 -3.66
CA LEU A 34 -9.73 -4.47 -4.02
C LEU A 34 -10.63 -4.63 -2.80
N VAL A 35 -10.29 -5.59 -1.93
CA VAL A 35 -11.06 -5.79 -0.69
C VAL A 35 -11.00 -4.55 0.18
N GLN A 36 -9.81 -3.95 0.32
CA GLN A 36 -9.67 -2.73 1.11
C GLN A 36 -10.48 -1.59 0.53
N LEU A 37 -10.45 -1.42 -0.79
CA LEU A 37 -11.18 -0.34 -1.44
C LEU A 37 -12.70 -0.50 -1.32
N ALA A 38 -13.18 -1.72 -1.10
CA ALA A 38 -14.61 -1.93 -0.84
C ALA A 38 -15.03 -1.32 0.48
N ASN A 39 -14.10 -1.13 1.41
CA ASN A 39 -14.40 -0.66 2.76
C ASN A 39 -13.80 0.69 3.09
N GLU A 40 -12.81 1.15 2.32
CA GLU A 40 -12.10 2.38 2.60
C GLU A 40 -12.14 3.28 1.38
N PRO A 41 -12.19 4.60 1.59
CA PRO A 41 -12.22 5.53 0.44
C PRO A 41 -10.89 5.57 -0.33
N SER A 42 -9.81 5.15 0.29
CA SER A 42 -8.52 5.13 -0.38
C SER A 42 -7.65 4.05 0.22
N VAL A 43 -6.69 3.59 -0.55
CA VAL A 43 -5.71 2.60 -0.10
C VAL A 43 -4.33 3.07 -0.55
N VAL A 44 -3.35 2.92 0.33
CA VAL A 44 -1.97 3.26 0.03
C VAL A 44 -1.19 1.96 -0.19
N ILE A 45 -0.63 1.81 -1.38
CA ILE A 45 0.19 0.65 -1.73
C ILE A 45 1.63 1.05 -1.48
N LYS A 46 2.30 0.31 -0.59
CA LYS A 46 3.65 0.63 -0.16
C LYS A 46 4.63 -0.45 -0.54
N ALA A 47 5.80 -0.05 -0.96
CA ALA A 47 6.84 -1.00 -1.30
C ALA A 47 8.21 -0.35 -1.14
N ARG A 48 9.22 -1.20 -1.06
CA ARG A 48 10.59 -0.72 -1.00
C ARG A 48 11.49 -1.65 -1.78
N GLY A 49 12.62 -1.10 -2.24
CA GLY A 49 13.62 -1.86 -2.96
C GLY A 49 13.04 -2.55 -4.19
N LYS A 50 13.30 -3.82 -4.29
CA LYS A 50 12.90 -4.60 -5.46
C LYS A 50 11.40 -4.77 -5.59
N SER A 51 10.64 -4.46 -4.57
CA SER A 51 9.18 -4.56 -4.63
C SER A 51 8.53 -3.33 -5.25
N ILE A 52 9.28 -2.27 -5.51
CA ILE A 52 8.72 -1.04 -6.05
C ILE A 52 8.04 -1.26 -7.40
N PRO A 53 8.66 -1.93 -8.39
CA PRO A 53 7.95 -2.18 -9.65
C PRO A 53 6.66 -2.95 -9.46
N ARG A 54 6.62 -3.86 -8.51
CA ARG A 54 5.42 -4.64 -8.22
C ARG A 54 4.30 -3.75 -7.68
N ALA A 55 4.65 -2.76 -6.84
CA ALA A 55 3.66 -1.80 -6.35
C ALA A 55 3.05 -1.02 -7.51
N VAL A 56 3.88 -0.61 -8.45
CA VAL A 56 3.41 0.09 -9.64
C VAL A 56 2.46 -0.81 -10.44
N ASP A 57 2.83 -2.07 -10.62
CA ASP A 57 2.00 -3.00 -11.37
C ASP A 57 0.65 -3.23 -10.68
N VAL A 58 0.64 -3.38 -9.36
CA VAL A 58 -0.62 -3.55 -8.61
C VAL A 58 -1.49 -2.31 -8.81
N ALA A 59 -0.92 -1.12 -8.64
CA ALA A 59 -1.67 0.11 -8.81
C ALA A 59 -2.27 0.21 -10.21
N GLN A 60 -1.50 -0.12 -11.23
CA GLN A 60 -1.97 -0.06 -12.61
C GLN A 60 -3.11 -1.04 -12.87
N ILE A 61 -3.00 -2.25 -12.35
CA ILE A 61 -4.07 -3.23 -12.52
C ILE A 61 -5.36 -2.74 -11.87
N ILE A 62 -5.24 -2.22 -10.65
CA ILE A 62 -6.40 -1.70 -9.92
C ILE A 62 -7.07 -0.57 -10.71
N VAL A 63 -6.28 0.41 -11.14
CA VAL A 63 -6.83 1.57 -11.83
C VAL A 63 -7.50 1.16 -13.14
N LYS A 64 -6.89 0.24 -13.88
CA LYS A 64 -7.50 -0.22 -15.13
C LYS A 64 -8.81 -0.95 -14.90
N ARG A 65 -8.88 -1.79 -13.88
CA ARG A 65 -10.09 -2.56 -13.59
C ARG A 65 -11.20 -1.68 -13.05
N MET A 66 -10.84 -0.64 -12.32
CA MET A 66 -11.81 0.18 -11.60
C MET A 66 -12.00 1.56 -12.24
N ASP A 67 -11.54 1.69 -13.47
CA ASP A 67 -11.56 2.96 -14.19
C ASP A 67 -12.98 3.53 -14.30
N THR A 68 -13.92 2.70 -14.69
CA THR A 68 -15.30 3.15 -14.87
C THR A 68 -15.95 3.59 -13.57
N LEU A 69 -15.40 3.15 -12.44
CA LEU A 69 -15.89 3.54 -11.12
C LEU A 69 -15.16 4.77 -10.57
N GLY A 70 -14.27 5.35 -11.35
CA GLY A 70 -13.61 6.59 -10.97
C GLY A 70 -12.37 6.45 -10.12
N TYR A 71 -11.82 5.24 -10.00
CA TYR A 71 -10.60 5.05 -9.22
C TYR A 71 -9.39 5.46 -10.03
N LYS A 72 -8.45 6.10 -9.35
CA LYS A 72 -7.24 6.58 -9.99
C LYS A 72 -6.11 6.66 -8.98
N VAL A 73 -4.89 6.82 -9.47
CA VAL A 73 -3.76 7.11 -8.61
C VAL A 73 -3.88 8.57 -8.17
N ALA A 74 -4.09 8.75 -6.88
CA ALA A 74 -4.27 10.08 -6.32
C ALA A 74 -2.93 10.76 -6.04
N SER A 75 -1.93 9.98 -5.62
CA SER A 75 -0.61 10.54 -5.34
C SER A 75 0.43 9.43 -5.34
N VAL A 76 1.68 9.84 -5.55
CA VAL A 76 2.82 8.96 -5.45
C VAL A 76 3.85 9.68 -4.61
N LYS A 77 4.34 9.00 -3.59
CA LYS A 77 5.35 9.56 -2.70
C LYS A 77 6.58 8.68 -2.76
N LEU A 78 7.72 9.29 -3.00
CA LEU A 78 9.00 8.59 -3.03
C LEU A 78 9.79 8.92 -1.79
N GLY A 79 10.56 7.97 -1.32
CA GLY A 79 11.40 8.17 -0.16
C GLY A 79 12.57 7.24 -0.14
N SER A 80 13.29 7.28 0.95
CA SER A 80 14.47 6.46 1.15
C SER A 80 14.58 6.12 2.62
N GLU A 81 14.93 4.88 2.91
CA GLU A 81 15.17 4.41 4.28
C GLU A 81 16.60 3.95 4.43
N ALA A 82 17.19 4.25 5.57
CA ALA A 82 18.49 3.68 5.94
C ALA A 82 18.24 2.31 6.57
N VAL A 83 18.82 1.27 5.97
CA VAL A 83 18.66 -0.09 6.44
C VAL A 83 20.03 -0.63 6.82
N LYS A 84 20.13 -1.17 8.01
CA LYS A 84 21.37 -1.75 8.49
C LYS A 84 21.39 -3.23 8.09
N SER A 85 22.46 -3.62 7.41
CA SER A 85 22.62 -5.01 7.01
C SER A 85 23.27 -5.82 8.13
N GLN A 86 23.30 -7.14 7.96
CA GLN A 86 23.84 -8.03 8.96
C GLN A 86 25.32 -7.84 9.21
N ASP A 87 26.04 -7.35 8.22
CA ASP A 87 27.47 -7.09 8.35
C ASP A 87 27.79 -5.76 9.00
N GLY A 88 26.77 -5.03 9.48
CA GLY A 88 26.94 -3.78 10.16
C GLY A 88 26.94 -2.55 9.26
N ASN A 89 26.92 -2.75 7.95
CA ASN A 89 26.88 -1.64 7.01
C ASN A 89 25.47 -1.10 6.87
N THR A 90 25.37 0.22 6.69
CA THR A 90 24.10 0.87 6.45
C THR A 90 23.99 1.20 4.97
N ARG A 91 22.83 0.96 4.40
CA ARG A 91 22.59 1.34 3.02
C ARG A 91 21.19 1.93 2.88
N ASN A 92 21.00 2.70 1.86
CA ASN A 92 19.71 3.33 1.60
C ASN A 92 18.90 2.45 0.67
N VAL A 93 17.61 2.33 0.99
CA VAL A 93 16.66 1.57 0.18
C VAL A 93 15.56 2.53 -0.22
N SER A 94 15.27 2.59 -1.52
CA SER A 94 14.21 3.44 -2.02
C SER A 94 12.84 2.90 -1.60
N THR A 95 11.91 3.81 -1.37
CA THR A 95 10.54 3.46 -1.01
C THR A 95 9.55 4.17 -1.91
N ILE A 96 8.35 3.61 -2.01
CA ILE A 96 7.27 4.23 -2.76
C ILE A 96 5.96 4.04 -2.00
N GLU A 97 5.10 5.04 -2.06
CA GLU A 97 3.73 4.97 -1.57
C GLU A 97 2.82 5.47 -2.68
N VAL A 98 1.94 4.59 -3.13
CA VAL A 98 1.00 4.92 -4.20
C VAL A 98 -0.39 4.93 -3.61
N ALA A 99 -1.02 6.09 -3.56
CA ALA A 99 -2.37 6.23 -3.04
C ALA A 99 -3.36 6.07 -4.19
N VAL A 100 -4.29 5.16 -4.02
CA VAL A 100 -5.37 4.93 -4.98
C VAL A 100 -6.66 5.32 -4.31
N SER A 101 -7.44 6.15 -4.96
CA SER A 101 -8.71 6.58 -4.41
C SER A 101 -9.70 6.84 -5.51
N ARG A 102 -10.95 6.93 -5.10
CA ARG A 102 -12.02 7.22 -6.03
C ARG A 102 -12.09 8.72 -6.26
N ASN A 103 -12.35 9.07 -7.49
CA ASN A 103 -12.59 10.46 -7.84
C ASN A 103 -13.86 10.92 -7.12
N SER A 104 -13.76 11.98 -6.33
CA SER A 104 -14.83 12.32 -5.41
C SER A 104 -15.86 13.26 -5.97
N THR A 105 -15.73 13.70 -7.18
CA THR A 105 -16.79 14.59 -7.68
C THR A 105 -17.88 13.89 -8.41
#